data_ae4bf5675674a655de0a700713992864
#
_entry.id   ae4bf5675674a655de0a700713992864
#
_cell.length_a   1.000
_cell.length_b   1.000
_cell.length_c   1.000
_cell.angle_alpha   90.00
_cell.angle_beta   90.00
_cell.angle_gamma   90.00
#
_symmetry.space_group_name_H-M   'P 1'
#
loop_
_entity.id
_entity.type
_entity.pdbx_description
1 polymer ?
#
loop_
_entity_poly.entity_id
_entity_poly.type
_entity_poly.pdbx_seq_one_letter_code
_entity_poly.pdbx_strand_id
1 'polypeptide(L)'
;SSAASDVYKRQLFKIGEAFLGRMSILFCNEMGFSKSDIALYSKGLGWITTVTFTLLGGWFAIKSGVIRALFISGIVMSLTNLMFTAMAWSDKSELLFAIAVLVDDLAAAFATVAFVTFISLLVDRNYTATQYALLASIGTAGRTLMASSSGSLVDWLEGDWGTFFIITALMVLPSMMLLWIIRNKIFSSKN
;
A
#
# COMPACT_ATOMS: atom_id res chain seq x y z
N SER A 1 25.09 -8.82 -3.10
CA SER A 1 24.24 -9.28 -1.96
C SER A 1 23.54 -8.12 -1.24
N SER A 2 24.05 -6.90 -1.31
CA SER A 2 23.45 -5.71 -0.68
C SER A 2 22.12 -5.30 -1.31
N ALA A 3 22.05 -5.23 -2.64
CA ALA A 3 20.85 -4.77 -3.36
C ALA A 3 19.62 -5.69 -3.12
N ALA A 4 19.82 -7.00 -3.09
CA ALA A 4 18.75 -7.96 -2.81
C ALA A 4 18.21 -7.78 -1.37
N SER A 5 19.09 -7.61 -0.38
CA SER A 5 18.71 -7.33 1.02
C SER A 5 17.88 -6.05 1.14
N ASP A 6 18.23 -5.02 0.37
CA ASP A 6 17.51 -3.74 0.40
C ASP A 6 16.14 -3.84 -0.29
N VAL A 7 16.00 -4.70 -1.28
CA VAL A 7 14.72 -5.03 -1.92
C VAL A 7 13.80 -5.76 -0.96
N TYR A 8 14.27 -6.79 -0.25
CA TYR A 8 13.47 -7.50 0.76
C TYR A 8 12.98 -6.57 1.88
N LYS A 9 13.83 -5.69 2.39
CA LYS A 9 13.48 -4.74 3.45
C LYS A 9 12.39 -3.76 3.02
N ARG A 10 12.29 -3.45 1.73
CA ARG A 10 11.33 -2.50 1.16
C ARG A 10 10.02 -3.14 0.72
N GLN A 11 10.03 -4.45 0.49
CA GLN A 11 8.81 -5.22 0.22
C GLN A 11 7.89 -5.30 1.44
N LEU A 12 8.45 -5.26 2.64
CA LEU A 12 7.70 -5.14 3.89
C LEU A 12 6.74 -3.93 3.89
N PHE A 13 7.08 -2.87 3.14
CA PHE A 13 6.22 -1.68 2.99
C PHE A 13 4.87 -2.01 2.32
N LYS A 14 4.83 -2.94 1.36
CA LYS A 14 3.61 -3.31 0.65
C LYS A 14 2.77 -4.38 1.35
N ILE A 15 3.19 -4.88 2.49
CA ILE A 15 2.46 -5.91 3.23
C ILE A 15 1.07 -5.38 3.65
N GLY A 16 1.01 -4.21 4.27
CA GLY A 16 -0.26 -3.60 4.69
C GLY A 16 -1.23 -3.39 3.52
N GLU A 17 -0.73 -2.90 2.37
CA GLU A 17 -1.51 -2.76 1.14
C GLU A 17 -2.01 -4.11 0.60
N ALA A 18 -1.18 -5.15 0.68
CA ALA A 18 -1.54 -6.46 0.19
C ALA A 18 -2.65 -7.12 1.03
N PHE A 19 -2.61 -6.96 2.33
CA PHE A 19 -3.64 -7.46 3.24
C PHE A 19 -4.96 -6.72 3.02
N LEU A 20 -4.94 -5.40 2.90
CA LEU A 20 -6.12 -4.58 2.71
C LEU A 20 -6.80 -4.84 1.35
N GLY A 21 -6.04 -4.88 0.26
CA GLY A 21 -6.57 -4.82 -1.11
C GLY A 21 -7.51 -5.96 -1.53
N ARG A 22 -7.48 -7.12 -0.85
CA ARG A 22 -8.43 -8.22 -1.08
C ARG A 22 -9.53 -8.29 -0.04
N MET A 23 -9.23 -7.89 1.18
CA MET A 23 -10.16 -7.99 2.31
C MET A 23 -11.13 -6.82 2.39
N SER A 24 -10.80 -5.65 1.84
CA SER A 24 -11.70 -4.49 1.83
C SER A 24 -13.04 -4.76 1.15
N ILE A 25 -13.03 -5.48 0.02
CA ILE A 25 -14.26 -5.83 -0.70
C ILE A 25 -15.11 -6.81 0.11
N LEU A 26 -14.48 -7.82 0.73
CA LEU A 26 -15.16 -8.79 1.56
C LEU A 26 -15.78 -8.10 2.79
N PHE A 27 -15.01 -7.27 3.47
CA PHE A 27 -15.45 -6.46 4.59
C PHE A 27 -16.66 -5.56 4.23
N CYS A 28 -16.60 -4.85 3.11
CA CYS A 28 -17.70 -4.00 2.67
C CYS A 28 -18.98 -4.80 2.40
N ASN A 29 -18.84 -6.01 1.86
CA ASN A 29 -19.97 -6.89 1.63
C ASN A 29 -20.59 -7.39 2.95
N GLU A 30 -19.79 -7.71 3.96
CA GLU A 30 -20.25 -8.08 5.30
C GLU A 30 -20.89 -6.91 6.06
N MET A 31 -20.42 -5.68 5.85
CA MET A 31 -21.05 -4.46 6.36
C MET A 31 -22.39 -4.14 5.69
N GLY A 32 -22.83 -4.96 4.72
CA GLY A 32 -24.13 -4.81 4.05
C GLY A 32 -24.17 -3.77 2.92
N PHE A 33 -23.00 -3.40 2.36
CA PHE A 33 -22.97 -2.64 1.11
C PHE A 33 -23.34 -3.53 -0.07
N SER A 34 -24.18 -3.05 -0.97
CA SER A 34 -24.52 -3.82 -2.17
C SER A 34 -23.34 -3.91 -3.13
N LYS A 35 -23.29 -4.97 -3.94
CA LYS A 35 -22.25 -5.12 -4.97
C LYS A 35 -22.25 -3.96 -5.97
N SER A 36 -23.41 -3.34 -6.20
CA SER A 36 -23.55 -2.14 -7.04
C SER A 36 -22.92 -0.91 -6.40
N ASP A 37 -23.10 -0.71 -5.09
CA ASP A 37 -22.49 0.40 -4.36
C ASP A 37 -20.96 0.26 -4.34
N ILE A 38 -20.47 -0.93 -4.00
CA ILE A 38 -19.05 -1.25 -4.05
C ILE A 38 -18.47 -1.01 -5.46
N ALA A 39 -19.17 -1.44 -6.51
CA ALA A 39 -18.72 -1.24 -7.88
C ALA A 39 -18.75 0.25 -8.29
N LEU A 40 -19.74 1.01 -7.85
CA LEU A 40 -19.85 2.43 -8.15
C LEU A 40 -18.71 3.23 -7.51
N TYR A 41 -18.47 3.02 -6.21
CA TYR A 41 -17.42 3.76 -5.47
C TYR A 41 -16.02 3.26 -5.81
N SER A 42 -15.81 1.94 -5.88
CA SER A 42 -14.48 1.36 -6.11
C SER A 42 -14.06 1.36 -7.58
N LYS A 43 -14.98 1.17 -8.52
CA LYS A 43 -14.67 1.11 -9.96
C LYS A 43 -15.12 2.35 -10.72
N GLY A 44 -16.26 2.92 -10.38
CA GLY A 44 -16.80 4.09 -11.07
C GLY A 44 -15.98 5.35 -10.81
N LEU A 45 -15.66 5.63 -9.55
CA LEU A 45 -14.76 6.73 -9.17
C LEU A 45 -13.29 6.31 -9.24
N GLY A 46 -12.98 5.06 -8.94
CA GLY A 46 -11.63 4.55 -8.76
C GLY A 46 -10.70 4.75 -9.96
N TRP A 47 -11.18 4.66 -11.20
CA TRP A 47 -10.31 4.89 -12.36
C TRP A 47 -9.90 6.37 -12.50
N ILE A 48 -10.81 7.31 -12.18
CA ILE A 48 -10.52 8.75 -12.22
C ILE A 48 -9.52 9.10 -11.11
N THR A 49 -9.79 8.62 -9.89
CA THR A 49 -8.92 8.85 -8.74
C THR A 49 -7.54 8.22 -8.94
N THR A 50 -7.48 6.98 -9.44
CA THR A 50 -6.21 6.30 -9.71
C THR A 50 -5.37 7.06 -10.73
N VAL A 51 -5.94 7.50 -11.86
CA VAL A 51 -5.20 8.28 -12.85
C VAL A 51 -4.72 9.62 -12.25
N THR A 52 -5.62 10.36 -11.61
CA THR A 52 -5.30 11.65 -11.01
C THR A 52 -4.23 11.54 -9.93
N PHE A 53 -4.40 10.59 -9.01
CA PHE A 53 -3.47 10.40 -7.90
C PHE A 53 -2.13 9.78 -8.34
N THR A 54 -2.11 8.98 -9.40
CA THR A 54 -0.86 8.49 -10.00
C THR A 54 -0.05 9.64 -10.58
N LEU A 55 -0.68 10.57 -11.30
CA LEU A 55 -0.01 11.76 -11.84
C LEU A 55 0.50 12.69 -10.72
N LEU A 56 -0.33 12.94 -9.71
CA LEU A 56 0.06 13.75 -8.53
C LEU A 56 1.17 13.07 -7.74
N GLY A 57 1.10 11.76 -7.54
CA GLY A 57 2.13 10.97 -6.88
C GLY A 57 3.47 11.00 -7.62
N GLY A 58 3.43 10.89 -8.95
CA GLY A 58 4.61 11.02 -9.80
C GLY A 58 5.26 12.39 -9.68
N TRP A 59 4.47 13.44 -9.81
CA TRP A 59 4.95 14.81 -9.62
C TRP A 59 5.54 15.05 -8.23
N PHE A 60 4.85 14.56 -7.20
CA PHE A 60 5.31 14.66 -5.82
C PHE A 60 6.61 13.87 -5.58
N ALA A 61 6.73 12.65 -6.11
CA ALA A 61 7.93 11.82 -5.98
C ALA A 61 9.15 12.47 -6.64
N ILE A 62 8.96 13.13 -7.80
CA ILE A 62 10.01 13.87 -8.49
C ILE A 62 10.45 15.09 -7.66
N LYS A 63 9.49 15.86 -7.14
CA LYS A 63 9.77 17.11 -6.43
C LYS A 63 10.31 16.92 -5.01
N SER A 64 9.77 15.96 -4.27
CA SER A 64 10.09 15.72 -2.85
C SER A 64 11.11 14.63 -2.63
N GLY A 65 11.39 13.83 -3.66
CA GLY A 65 12.24 12.65 -3.58
C GLY A 65 11.47 11.37 -3.21
N VAL A 66 11.91 10.28 -3.80
CA VAL A 66 11.22 8.96 -3.76
C VAL A 66 11.06 8.44 -2.34
N ILE A 67 12.06 8.61 -1.47
CA ILE A 67 12.02 8.12 -0.09
C ILE A 67 10.95 8.85 0.73
N ARG A 68 10.82 10.17 0.52
CA ARG A 68 9.77 10.96 1.19
C ARG A 68 8.38 10.56 0.68
N ALA A 69 8.25 10.32 -0.63
CA ALA A 69 7.01 9.87 -1.22
C ALA A 69 6.58 8.50 -0.67
N LEU A 70 7.51 7.54 -0.53
CA LEU A 70 7.25 6.25 0.11
C LEU A 70 6.85 6.40 1.58
N PHE A 71 7.50 7.29 2.32
CA PHE A 71 7.19 7.51 3.73
C PHE A 71 5.79 8.10 3.92
N ILE A 72 5.43 9.10 3.12
CA ILE A 72 4.11 9.74 3.16
C ILE A 72 3.02 8.75 2.72
N SER A 73 3.26 7.95 1.67
CA SER A 73 2.31 6.93 1.26
C SER A 73 2.06 5.88 2.35
N GLY A 74 3.09 5.51 3.12
CA GLY A 74 2.94 4.61 4.26
C GLY A 74 2.10 5.20 5.39
N ILE A 75 2.28 6.49 5.71
CA ILE A 75 1.45 7.17 6.70
C ILE A 75 -0.01 7.19 6.23
N VAL A 76 -0.26 7.62 5.00
CA VAL A 76 -1.62 7.68 4.44
C VAL A 76 -2.27 6.31 4.46
N MET A 77 -1.52 5.26 4.10
CA MET A 77 -1.99 3.88 4.12
C MET A 77 -2.36 3.39 5.54
N SER A 78 -1.53 3.72 6.54
CA SER A 78 -1.85 3.40 7.94
C SER A 78 -3.12 4.13 8.39
N LEU A 79 -3.29 5.39 7.99
CA LEU A 79 -4.50 6.17 8.27
C LEU A 79 -5.73 5.57 7.59
N THR A 80 -5.62 5.09 6.36
CA THR A 80 -6.71 4.41 5.65
C THR A 80 -7.15 3.15 6.39
N ASN A 81 -6.21 2.33 6.86
CA ASN A 81 -6.53 1.15 7.66
C ASN A 81 -7.28 1.52 8.95
N LEU A 82 -6.90 2.61 9.61
CA LEU A 82 -7.63 3.11 10.78
C LEU A 82 -9.02 3.65 10.43
N MET A 83 -9.23 4.19 9.24
CA MET A 83 -10.56 4.57 8.75
C MET A 83 -11.45 3.34 8.55
N PHE A 84 -10.92 2.25 7.99
CA PHE A 84 -11.65 0.98 7.91
C PHE A 84 -11.94 0.38 9.29
N THR A 85 -11.03 0.54 10.26
CA THR A 85 -11.29 0.19 11.67
C THR A 85 -12.47 0.99 12.24
N ALA A 86 -12.47 2.30 12.05
CA ALA A 86 -13.57 3.16 12.50
C ALA A 86 -14.90 2.78 11.83
N MET A 87 -14.85 2.38 10.56
CA MET A 87 -16.01 1.89 9.82
C MET A 87 -16.52 0.56 10.37
N ALA A 88 -15.62 -0.35 10.77
CA ALA A 88 -15.99 -1.65 11.37
C ALA A 88 -16.69 -1.50 12.72
N TRP A 89 -16.38 -0.46 13.47
CA TRP A 89 -16.98 -0.18 14.79
C TRP A 89 -18.10 0.84 14.77
N SER A 90 -18.44 1.40 13.61
CA SER A 90 -19.51 2.37 13.42
C SER A 90 -20.68 1.75 12.66
N ASP A 91 -21.84 2.39 12.73
CA ASP A 91 -22.95 2.08 11.86
C ASP A 91 -22.61 2.32 10.39
N LYS A 92 -23.28 1.61 9.48
CA LYS A 92 -23.10 1.75 8.05
C LYS A 92 -23.22 3.20 7.61
N SER A 93 -22.16 3.78 7.07
CA SER A 93 -22.10 5.14 6.54
C SER A 93 -21.52 5.15 5.14
N GLU A 94 -22.32 5.51 4.15
CA GLU A 94 -21.88 5.61 2.74
C GLU A 94 -20.83 6.71 2.58
N LEU A 95 -20.94 7.81 3.32
CA LEU A 95 -19.97 8.90 3.27
C LEU A 95 -18.60 8.46 3.79
N LEU A 96 -18.56 7.76 4.93
CA LEU A 96 -17.31 7.24 5.49
C LEU A 96 -16.68 6.21 4.56
N PHE A 97 -17.49 5.35 3.94
CA PHE A 97 -17.04 4.39 2.93
C PHE A 97 -16.42 5.10 1.71
N ALA A 98 -17.11 6.09 1.14
CA ALA A 98 -16.60 6.83 -0.01
C ALA A 98 -15.27 7.53 0.30
N ILE A 99 -15.14 8.17 1.47
CA ILE A 99 -13.90 8.81 1.89
C ILE A 99 -12.78 7.78 2.10
N ALA A 100 -13.08 6.64 2.75
CA ALA A 100 -12.10 5.59 2.97
C ALA A 100 -11.54 5.04 1.64
N VAL A 101 -12.41 4.79 0.66
CA VAL A 101 -12.01 4.33 -0.68
C VAL A 101 -11.14 5.37 -1.39
N LEU A 102 -11.52 6.67 -1.34
CA LEU A 102 -10.74 7.73 -1.96
C LEU A 102 -9.34 7.87 -1.35
N VAL A 103 -9.23 7.78 -0.02
CA VAL A 103 -7.94 7.86 0.68
C VAL A 103 -7.10 6.60 0.42
N ASP A 104 -7.74 5.43 0.30
CA ASP A 104 -7.07 4.18 -0.07
C ASP A 104 -6.49 4.23 -1.49
N ASP A 105 -7.26 4.69 -2.46
CA ASP A 105 -6.81 4.90 -3.84
C ASP A 105 -5.63 5.87 -3.91
N LEU A 106 -5.68 6.97 -3.13
CA LEU A 106 -4.59 7.92 -3.02
C LEU A 106 -3.32 7.26 -2.49
N ALA A 107 -3.43 6.53 -1.37
CA ALA A 107 -2.32 5.82 -0.74
C ALA A 107 -1.70 4.78 -1.70
N ALA A 108 -2.54 3.97 -2.35
CA ALA A 108 -2.12 2.94 -3.30
C ALA A 108 -1.42 3.53 -4.54
N ALA A 109 -1.97 4.61 -5.10
CA ALA A 109 -1.38 5.30 -6.25
C ALA A 109 0.01 5.88 -5.91
N PHE A 110 0.12 6.60 -4.79
CA PHE A 110 1.39 7.17 -4.31
C PHE A 110 2.42 6.08 -4.02
N ALA A 111 2.03 5.01 -3.31
CA ALA A 111 2.91 3.89 -3.00
C ALA A 111 3.42 3.20 -4.27
N THR A 112 2.54 2.98 -5.24
CA THR A 112 2.88 2.33 -6.50
C THR A 112 3.87 3.15 -7.32
N VAL A 113 3.60 4.45 -7.51
CA VAL A 113 4.49 5.34 -8.27
C VAL A 113 5.85 5.47 -7.58
N ALA A 114 5.86 5.70 -6.27
CA ALA A 114 7.10 5.80 -5.51
C ALA A 114 7.91 4.49 -5.57
N PHE A 115 7.24 3.33 -5.51
CA PHE A 115 7.90 2.03 -5.61
C PHE A 115 8.49 1.77 -7.01
N VAL A 116 7.73 2.06 -8.08
CA VAL A 116 8.21 1.93 -9.47
C VAL A 116 9.41 2.86 -9.71
N THR A 117 9.30 4.11 -9.31
CA THR A 117 10.41 5.08 -9.42
C THR A 117 11.64 4.60 -8.66
N PHE A 118 11.43 4.05 -7.48
CA PHE A 118 12.49 3.52 -6.66
C PHE A 118 13.21 2.32 -7.32
N ILE A 119 12.47 1.34 -7.86
CA ILE A 119 13.07 0.22 -8.61
C ILE A 119 13.88 0.77 -9.79
N SER A 120 13.32 1.75 -10.51
CA SER A 120 13.99 2.36 -11.67
C SER A 120 15.31 3.03 -11.31
N LEU A 121 15.46 3.56 -10.09
CA LEU A 121 16.72 4.14 -9.60
C LEU A 121 17.78 3.10 -9.19
N LEU A 122 17.35 1.87 -8.90
CA LEU A 122 18.24 0.78 -8.48
C LEU A 122 18.79 -0.03 -9.66
N VAL A 123 18.16 0.08 -10.80
CA VAL A 123 18.48 -0.74 -11.97
C VAL A 123 19.67 -0.14 -12.74
N ASP A 124 20.64 -1.00 -13.08
CA ASP A 124 21.79 -0.62 -13.92
C ASP A 124 21.32 -0.41 -15.37
N ARG A 125 21.85 0.63 -16.02
CA ARG A 125 21.51 0.97 -17.41
C ARG A 125 21.82 -0.13 -18.43
N ASN A 126 22.77 -1.01 -18.13
CA ASN A 126 23.19 -2.09 -19.04
C ASN A 126 22.27 -3.31 -19.00
N TYR A 127 21.55 -3.52 -17.90
CA TYR A 127 20.71 -4.72 -17.68
C TYR A 127 19.30 -4.35 -17.21
N THR A 128 18.78 -3.21 -17.66
CA THR A 128 17.55 -2.59 -17.16
C THR A 128 16.34 -3.51 -17.18
N ALA A 129 16.07 -4.16 -18.31
CA ALA A 129 14.87 -4.97 -18.48
C ALA A 129 14.84 -6.18 -17.53
N THR A 130 15.95 -6.92 -17.47
CA THR A 130 16.05 -8.14 -16.66
C THR A 130 16.04 -7.84 -15.16
N GLN A 131 16.82 -6.84 -14.74
CA GLN A 131 16.88 -6.44 -13.32
C GLN A 131 15.55 -5.85 -12.85
N TYR A 132 14.91 -5.02 -13.67
CA TYR A 132 13.59 -4.47 -13.36
C TYR A 132 12.55 -5.57 -13.23
N ALA A 133 12.49 -6.50 -14.19
CA ALA A 133 11.56 -7.62 -14.16
C ALA A 133 11.76 -8.50 -12.92
N LEU A 134 13.02 -8.81 -12.59
CA LEU A 134 13.35 -9.59 -11.40
C LEU A 134 12.89 -8.89 -10.10
N LEU A 135 13.24 -7.62 -9.94
CA LEU A 135 12.88 -6.85 -8.75
C LEU A 135 11.36 -6.67 -8.62
N ALA A 136 10.67 -6.40 -9.74
CA ALA A 136 9.22 -6.29 -9.77
C ALA A 136 8.53 -7.63 -9.46
N SER A 137 9.06 -8.75 -10.00
CA SER A 137 8.53 -10.09 -9.74
C SER A 137 8.68 -10.51 -8.28
N ILE A 138 9.83 -10.26 -7.67
CA ILE A 138 10.05 -10.51 -6.25
C ILE A 138 9.07 -9.68 -5.40
N GLY A 139 8.88 -8.38 -5.75
CA GLY A 139 7.90 -7.50 -5.09
C GLY A 139 6.48 -8.02 -5.18
N THR A 140 6.08 -8.47 -6.36
CA THR A 140 4.75 -9.02 -6.59
C THR A 140 4.56 -10.35 -5.87
N ALA A 141 5.56 -11.24 -5.89
CA ALA A 141 5.50 -12.53 -5.19
C ALA A 141 5.33 -12.34 -3.67
N GLY A 142 6.12 -11.44 -3.05
CA GLY A 142 5.98 -11.12 -1.63
C GLY A 142 4.59 -10.59 -1.28
N ARG A 143 4.07 -9.67 -2.10
CA ARG A 143 2.72 -9.14 -1.94
C ARG A 143 1.65 -10.23 -2.05
N THR A 144 1.77 -11.13 -3.03
CA THR A 144 0.78 -12.20 -3.26
C THR A 144 0.78 -13.21 -2.12
N LEU A 145 1.95 -13.60 -1.61
CA LEU A 145 2.08 -14.50 -0.47
C LEU A 145 1.45 -13.91 0.78
N MET A 146 1.68 -12.63 1.05
CA MET A 146 1.05 -11.96 2.18
C MET A 146 -0.45 -11.84 2.00
N ALA A 147 -0.92 -11.43 0.83
CA ALA A 147 -2.35 -11.35 0.52
C ALA A 147 -3.07 -12.70 0.66
N SER A 148 -2.41 -13.82 0.39
CA SER A 148 -3.00 -15.15 0.54
C SER A 148 -3.24 -15.54 2.00
N SER A 149 -2.44 -15.02 2.93
CA SER A 149 -2.59 -15.29 4.37
C SER A 149 -3.59 -14.36 5.08
N SER A 150 -4.10 -13.34 4.39
CA SER A 150 -5.05 -12.38 5.00
C SER A 150 -6.37 -13.02 5.39
N GLY A 151 -6.89 -13.97 4.59
CA GLY A 151 -8.10 -14.72 4.93
C GLY A 151 -7.93 -15.53 6.22
N SER A 152 -6.83 -16.26 6.35
CA SER A 152 -6.53 -17.03 7.56
C SER A 152 -6.41 -16.14 8.81
N LEU A 153 -5.95 -14.90 8.64
CA LEU A 153 -5.88 -13.94 9.74
C LEU A 153 -7.28 -13.49 10.18
N VAL A 154 -8.19 -13.24 9.24
CA VAL A 154 -9.58 -12.89 9.54
C VAL A 154 -10.29 -14.06 10.22
N ASP A 155 -10.10 -15.29 9.73
CA ASP A 155 -10.65 -16.50 10.34
C ASP A 155 -10.14 -16.70 11.78
N TRP A 156 -8.83 -16.45 12.00
CA TRP A 156 -8.23 -16.54 13.34
C TRP A 156 -8.75 -15.47 14.31
N LEU A 157 -9.14 -14.31 13.78
CA LEU A 157 -9.75 -13.21 14.54
C LEU A 157 -11.28 -13.36 14.69
N GLU A 158 -11.85 -14.51 14.29
CA GLU A 158 -13.29 -14.81 14.38
C GLU A 158 -14.17 -13.75 13.67
N GLY A 159 -13.64 -13.11 12.65
CA GLY A 159 -14.34 -12.07 11.87
C GLY A 159 -14.30 -10.67 12.50
N ASP A 160 -13.47 -10.43 13.51
CA ASP A 160 -13.26 -9.08 14.05
C ASP A 160 -12.44 -8.21 13.07
N TRP A 161 -13.15 -7.55 12.16
CA TRP A 161 -12.59 -6.65 11.16
C TRP A 161 -11.89 -5.45 11.78
N GLY A 162 -12.38 -4.92 12.91
CA GLY A 162 -11.75 -3.80 13.58
C GLY A 162 -10.32 -4.13 14.01
N THR A 163 -10.15 -5.26 14.69
CA THR A 163 -8.83 -5.77 15.09
C THR A 163 -7.97 -6.13 13.89
N PHE A 164 -8.54 -6.72 12.82
CA PHE A 164 -7.83 -7.00 11.58
C PHE A 164 -7.18 -5.73 10.98
N PHE A 165 -7.95 -4.65 10.84
CA PHE A 165 -7.43 -3.41 10.27
C PHE A 165 -6.41 -2.69 11.18
N ILE A 166 -6.52 -2.82 12.50
CA ILE A 166 -5.49 -2.33 13.43
C ILE A 166 -4.18 -3.10 13.23
N ILE A 167 -4.23 -4.42 13.14
CA ILE A 167 -3.04 -5.24 12.91
C ILE A 167 -2.39 -4.84 11.58
N THR A 168 -3.16 -4.68 10.50
CA THR A 168 -2.63 -4.27 9.20
C THR A 168 -2.04 -2.86 9.22
N ALA A 169 -2.62 -1.92 9.97
CA ALA A 169 -2.05 -0.59 10.18
C ALA A 169 -0.71 -0.67 10.92
N LEU A 170 -0.62 -1.50 11.96
CA LEU A 170 0.62 -1.71 12.71
C LEU A 170 1.71 -2.40 11.87
N MET A 171 1.36 -3.28 10.94
CA MET A 171 2.30 -3.93 10.02
C MET A 171 3.01 -2.94 9.07
N VAL A 172 2.48 -1.73 8.88
CA VAL A 172 3.14 -0.67 8.12
C VAL A 172 4.29 -0.06 8.90
N LEU A 173 4.24 -0.02 10.24
CA LEU A 173 5.24 0.62 11.09
C LEU A 173 6.66 0.05 10.96
N PRO A 174 6.89 -1.28 10.99
CA PRO A 174 8.21 -1.85 10.76
C PRO A 174 8.81 -1.45 9.41
N SER A 175 7.97 -1.37 8.39
CA SER A 175 8.39 -0.95 7.05
C SER A 175 8.83 0.51 7.01
N MET A 176 8.11 1.37 7.73
CA MET A 176 8.45 2.79 7.86
C MET A 176 9.74 2.99 8.66
N MET A 177 9.95 2.21 9.74
CA MET A 177 11.20 2.21 10.49
C MET A 177 12.38 1.80 9.62
N LEU A 178 12.22 0.76 8.81
CA LEU A 178 13.25 0.33 7.86
C LEU A 178 13.58 1.39 6.82
N LEU A 179 12.57 2.06 6.25
CA LEU A 179 12.75 3.18 5.33
C LEU A 179 13.51 4.33 5.99
N TRP A 180 13.22 4.63 7.25
CA TRP A 180 13.89 5.69 7.99
C TRP A 180 15.38 5.39 8.24
N ILE A 181 15.71 4.14 8.60
CA ILE A 181 17.09 3.67 8.79
C ILE A 181 17.87 3.74 7.48
N ILE A 182 17.27 3.30 6.38
CA ILE A 182 17.91 3.27 5.06
C ILE A 182 18.12 4.69 4.51
N ARG A 183 17.22 5.62 4.79
CA ARG A 183 17.36 7.02 4.41
C ARG A 183 18.73 7.57 4.81
N ASN A 184 19.15 7.31 6.04
CA ASN A 184 20.43 7.81 6.57
C ASN A 184 21.63 7.21 5.85
N LYS A 185 21.56 5.93 5.42
CA LYS A 185 22.66 5.27 4.70
C LYS A 185 22.79 5.74 3.25
N ILE A 186 21.69 6.02 2.56
CA ILE A 186 21.73 6.49 1.16
C ILE A 186 22.25 7.92 1.06
N PHE A 187 21.94 8.78 2.03
CA PHE A 187 22.47 10.15 2.06
C PHE A 187 23.94 10.19 2.53
N SER A 188 24.37 9.26 3.36
CA SER A 188 25.77 9.17 3.78
C SER A 188 26.73 8.63 2.72
N SER A 189 26.23 7.94 1.70
CA SER A 189 27.04 7.38 0.59
C SER A 189 27.22 8.37 -0.58
N LYS A 190 26.62 9.56 -0.52
CA LYS A 190 26.76 10.60 -1.55
C LYS A 190 27.66 11.79 -1.15
N ASN A 191 28.23 11.74 0.05
CA ASN A 191 29.34 12.60 0.51
C ASN A 191 30.62 11.77 0.58
#